data_a85e86f9a6f5fa973bda1bc64970e5bf
#
_entry.id   a85e86f9a6f5fa973bda1bc64970e5bf
#
_cell.length_a   1.000
_cell.length_b   1.000
_cell.length_c   1.000
_cell.angle_alpha   90.00
_cell.angle_beta   90.00
_cell.angle_gamma   90.00
#
_symmetry.space_group_name_H-M   'P 1'
#
loop_
_entity.id
_entity.type
_entity.pdbx_description
1 polymer ?
#
loop_
_entity_poly.entity_id
_entity_poly.type
_entity_poly.pdbx_seq_one_letter_code
_entity_poly.pdbx_strand_id
1 'polypeptide(L)' 'MTYLVTFNFKKDLEKSIMVQKKTKKMDEYFYIPKSIIISENRYEQKKNLWKDVSYTRNRIALELPKWYCDKELKFYV' A
#
# COMPACT_ATOMS: atom_id res chain seq x y z
N MET A 1 3.92 -13.54 -13.51
CA MET A 1 4.55 -13.37 -12.21
C MET A 1 4.00 -12.12 -11.53
N THR A 2 3.80 -12.20 -10.23
CA THR A 2 3.23 -11.11 -9.43
C THR A 2 4.06 -10.85 -8.18
N TYR A 3 3.90 -9.66 -7.61
CA TYR A 3 4.46 -9.32 -6.31
C TYR A 3 3.35 -8.93 -5.37
N LEU A 4 3.56 -9.23 -4.10
CA LEU A 4 2.69 -8.77 -3.02
C LEU A 4 3.33 -7.56 -2.37
N VAL A 5 2.67 -6.40 -2.44
CA VAL A 5 3.20 -5.15 -1.91
C VAL A 5 2.23 -4.59 -0.88
N THR A 6 2.76 -4.15 0.26
CA THR A 6 1.95 -3.59 1.34
C THR A 6 2.10 -2.07 1.39
N PHE A 7 0.97 -1.40 1.60
CA PHE A 7 0.93 0.06 1.69
C PHE A 7 0.04 0.50 2.84
N ASN A 8 0.13 1.77 3.18
CA ASN A 8 -0.89 2.42 3.98
C ASN A 8 -2.07 2.75 3.05
N PHE A 9 -3.27 2.32 3.45
CA PHE A 9 -4.47 2.61 2.68
C PHE A 9 -4.92 4.04 2.96
N LYS A 10 -5.21 4.80 1.90
CA LYS A 10 -5.66 6.18 2.05
C LYS A 10 -7.09 6.38 1.57
N LYS A 11 -7.40 5.99 0.34
CA LYS A 11 -8.72 6.27 -0.21
C LYS A 11 -9.07 5.30 -1.33
N ASP A 12 -10.32 4.89 -1.36
CA ASP A 12 -10.88 4.06 -2.43
C ASP A 12 -11.52 5.00 -3.44
N LEU A 13 -10.96 5.06 -4.63
CA LEU A 13 -11.49 5.86 -5.72
C LEU A 13 -12.24 4.98 -6.71
N GLU A 14 -12.91 5.58 -7.68
CA GLU A 14 -13.73 4.82 -8.61
C GLU A 14 -12.91 3.80 -9.41
N LYS A 15 -11.80 4.25 -10.00
CA LYS A 15 -10.99 3.41 -10.89
C LYS A 15 -9.62 3.07 -10.33
N SER A 16 -9.29 3.57 -9.15
CA SER A 16 -7.99 3.34 -8.54
C SER A 16 -8.10 3.31 -7.03
N ILE A 17 -7.04 2.87 -6.38
CA ILE A 17 -6.90 2.93 -4.93
C ILE A 17 -5.71 3.83 -4.62
N MET A 18 -5.94 4.84 -3.79
CA MET A 18 -4.88 5.72 -3.33
C MET A 18 -4.19 5.10 -2.12
N VAL A 19 -2.88 4.91 -2.24
CA VAL A 19 -2.07 4.29 -1.19
C VAL A 19 -0.85 5.15 -0.91
N GLN A 20 -0.22 4.90 0.23
CA GLN A 20 0.97 5.63 0.66
C GLN A 20 2.05 4.65 1.06
N LYS A 21 3.29 4.95 0.66
CA LYS A 21 4.46 4.23 1.12
C LYS A 21 5.40 5.21 1.81
N LYS A 22 5.70 4.96 3.08
CA LYS A 22 6.66 5.77 3.82
C LYS A 22 8.07 5.33 3.52
N THR A 23 8.91 6.31 3.22
CA THR A 23 10.35 6.08 3.07
C THR A 23 11.09 6.93 4.10
N LYS A 24 12.40 6.73 4.22
CA LYS A 24 13.22 7.52 5.15
C LYS A 24 13.26 8.99 4.77
N LYS A 25 13.04 9.31 3.49
CA LYS A 25 13.16 10.68 2.98
C LYS A 25 11.84 11.39 2.86
N MET A 26 10.76 10.69 2.48
CA MET A 26 9.48 11.32 2.24
C MET A 26 8.36 10.28 2.22
N ASP A 27 7.14 10.77 2.32
CA ASP A 27 5.95 9.96 2.11
C ASP A 27 5.57 10.04 0.65
N GLU A 28 5.40 8.90 0.00
CA GLU A 28 5.01 8.84 -1.40
C GLU A 28 3.62 8.27 -1.54
N TYR A 29 2.84 8.87 -2.44
CA TYR A 29 1.46 8.46 -2.73
C TYR A 29 1.41 7.84 -4.11
N PHE A 30 0.63 6.77 -4.23
CA PHE A 30 0.44 6.08 -5.50
C PHE A 30 -1.05 5.89 -5.76
N TYR A 31 -1.43 5.99 -7.02
CA TYR A 31 -2.78 5.68 -7.48
C TYR A 31 -2.70 4.39 -8.26
N ILE A 32 -3.12 3.29 -7.63
CA ILE A 32 -3.02 1.96 -8.23
C ILE A 32 -4.30 1.66 -8.99
N PRO A 33 -4.25 1.50 -10.33
CA PRO A 33 -5.45 1.19 -11.10
C PRO A 33 -6.08 -0.13 -10.65
N LYS A 34 -7.39 -0.10 -10.40
CA LYS A 34 -8.10 -1.31 -9.97
C LYS A 34 -8.02 -2.43 -11.00
N SER A 35 -7.94 -2.07 -12.28
CA SER A 35 -7.91 -3.04 -13.37
C SER A 35 -6.70 -3.96 -13.35
N ILE A 36 -5.60 -3.55 -12.73
CA ILE A 36 -4.37 -4.36 -12.66
C ILE A 36 -4.22 -5.09 -11.33
N ILE A 37 -5.04 -4.81 -10.34
CA ILE A 37 -4.96 -5.44 -9.03
C ILE A 37 -5.51 -6.86 -9.16
N ILE A 38 -4.66 -7.84 -8.82
CA ILE A 38 -5.03 -9.26 -8.89
C ILE A 38 -5.79 -9.68 -7.64
N SER A 39 -5.29 -9.24 -6.48
CA SER A 39 -6.01 -9.45 -5.23
C SER A 39 -5.67 -8.33 -4.27
N GLU A 40 -6.56 -8.09 -3.30
CA GLU A 40 -6.33 -7.11 -2.26
C GLU A 40 -6.77 -7.64 -0.92
N ASN A 41 -6.07 -7.23 0.13
CA ASN A 41 -6.42 -7.53 1.50
C ASN A 41 -6.24 -6.27 2.33
N ARG A 42 -7.35 -5.78 2.89
CA ARG A 42 -7.34 -4.60 3.77
C ARG A 42 -7.37 -5.07 5.20
N TYR A 43 -6.53 -4.48 6.04
CA TYR A 43 -6.46 -4.85 7.44
C TYR A 43 -6.02 -3.67 8.28
N GLU A 44 -6.28 -3.77 9.57
CA GLU A 44 -5.84 -2.76 10.52
C GLU A 44 -4.58 -3.26 11.21
N GLN A 45 -3.59 -2.39 11.33
CA GLN A 45 -2.39 -2.66 12.08
C GLN A 45 -2.35 -1.75 13.30
N LYS A 46 -2.40 -2.36 14.48
CA LYS A 46 -2.29 -1.63 15.73
C LYS A 46 -0.83 -1.58 16.14
N LYS A 47 -0.36 -0.38 16.47
CA LYS A 47 1.02 -0.19 16.87
C LYS A 47 1.08 0.52 18.21
N ASN A 48 1.77 -0.08 19.17
CA ASN A 48 2.00 0.52 20.48
C ASN A 48 3.23 1.41 20.39
N LEU A 49 3.04 2.69 20.65
CA LEU A 49 4.13 3.65 20.64
C LEU A 49 4.86 3.66 21.97
N TRP A 50 4.10 3.67 23.07
CA TRP A 50 4.68 3.86 24.38
C TRP A 50 3.61 3.64 25.44
N LYS A 51 3.85 2.75 26.38
CA LYS A 51 2.90 2.39 27.46
C LYS A 51 1.46 2.31 26.94
N ASP A 52 0.62 3.26 27.34
CA ASP A 52 -0.80 3.28 26.97
C ASP A 52 -1.08 4.01 25.66
N VAL A 53 -0.03 4.46 24.96
CA VAL A 53 -0.18 5.18 23.72
C VAL A 53 -0.08 4.21 22.55
N SER A 54 -1.16 4.10 21.81
CA SER A 54 -1.21 3.25 20.61
C SER A 54 -1.95 3.98 19.50
N TYR A 55 -1.73 3.54 18.26
CA TYR A 55 -2.49 4.03 17.12
C TYR A 55 -2.76 2.89 16.15
N THR A 56 -3.80 3.08 15.35
CA THR A 56 -4.21 2.10 14.35
C THR A 56 -3.96 2.66 12.97
N ARG A 57 -3.36 1.84 12.12
CA ARG A 57 -3.15 2.18 10.71
C ARG A 57 -4.02 1.29 9.84
N ASN A 58 -4.64 1.88 8.85
CA ASN A 58 -5.30 1.13 7.80
C ASN A 58 -4.26 0.73 6.77
N ARG A 59 -4.08 -0.58 6.58
CA ARG A 59 -3.10 -1.14 5.67
C ARG A 59 -3.79 -1.89 4.55
N ILE A 60 -3.10 -2.04 3.44
CA ILE A 60 -3.60 -2.83 2.33
C ILE A 60 -2.43 -3.59 1.70
N ALA A 61 -2.66 -4.88 1.44
CA ALA A 61 -1.72 -5.71 0.71
C ALA A 61 -2.30 -5.95 -0.69
N LEU A 62 -1.55 -5.58 -1.70
CA LEU A 62 -1.97 -5.70 -3.10
C LEU A 62 -1.08 -6.69 -3.84
N GLU A 63 -1.72 -7.62 -4.53
CA GLU A 63 -1.00 -8.47 -5.47
C GLU A 63 -1.06 -7.81 -6.84
N LEU A 64 0.12 -7.45 -7.38
CA LEU A 64 0.25 -6.66 -8.59
C LEU A 64 1.13 -7.37 -9.61
N PRO A 65 0.88 -7.16 -10.92
CA PRO A 65 1.74 -7.74 -11.96
C PRO A 65 3.19 -7.26 -11.83
N LYS A 66 4.12 -8.15 -12.11
CA LYS A 66 5.54 -7.83 -12.06
C LYS A 66 5.89 -6.62 -12.93
N TRP A 67 5.33 -6.56 -14.15
CA TRP A 67 5.65 -5.46 -15.07
C TRP A 67 5.27 -4.10 -14.50
N TYR A 68 4.15 -4.03 -13.77
CA TYR A 68 3.71 -2.79 -13.15
C TYR A 68 4.63 -2.39 -12.00
N CYS A 69 4.99 -3.35 -11.17
CA CYS A 69 5.90 -3.12 -10.03
C CYS A 69 7.27 -2.66 -10.52
N ASP A 70 7.81 -3.28 -11.55
CA ASP A 70 9.12 -2.92 -12.09
C ASP A 70 9.11 -1.53 -12.70
N LYS A 71 8.00 -1.14 -13.32
CA LYS A 71 7.88 0.15 -14.01
C LYS A 71 7.54 1.28 -13.04
N GLU A 72 6.54 1.08 -12.18
CA GLU A 72 5.97 2.15 -11.36
C GLU A 72 6.42 2.10 -9.89
N LEU A 73 6.77 0.93 -9.38
CA LEU A 73 7.08 0.74 -7.97
C LEU A 73 8.50 0.20 -7.77
N LYS A 74 9.40 0.50 -8.69
CA LYS A 74 10.75 -0.08 -8.74
C LYS A 74 11.58 0.12 -7.47
N PHE A 75 11.23 1.08 -6.63
CA PHE A 75 11.97 1.33 -5.38
C PHE A 75 11.47 0.50 -4.20
N TYR A 76 10.41 -0.29 -4.38
CA TYR A 76 9.73 -0.95 -3.27
C TYR A 76 9.52 -2.45 -3.49
N VAL A 77 10.06 -2.97 -4.57
CA VAL A 77 9.91 -4.40 -4.89
C VAL A 77 11.23 -5.05 -5.26
#